data_1c30d8885b1d01c53861df7ffcc45e19
#
_entry.id   1c30d8885b1d01c53861df7ffcc45e19
#
_cell.length_a   1.000
_cell.length_b   1.000
_cell.length_c   1.000
_cell.angle_alpha   90.00
_cell.angle_beta   90.00
_cell.angle_gamma   90.00
#
_symmetry.space_group_name_H-M   'P 1'
#
loop_
_entity.id
_entity.type
_entity.pdbx_description
1 polymer ?
#
loop_
_entity_poly.entity_id
_entity_poly.type
_entity_poly.pdbx_seq_one_letter_code
_entity_poly.pdbx_strand_id
1 'polypeptide(L)'
;MQILSIKNRKSDIFLALLLTVFIISLAVVITVFFKPLYYFDIDYLHISETTGLSVDVIRHNYDVLIQYQSLFYQGTLNLPDFVMSNSGRIHFEEVKRIFEIIQITCFVSGLWSLIMVYRRLKQKEYRFLRLTSLFAIGIP
;
A
#
# COMPACT_ATOMS: atom_id res chain seq x y z
N MET A 1 -9.73 -33.29 -22.90
CA MET A 1 -10.25 -31.88 -22.88
C MET A 1 -10.61 -31.37 -21.48
N GLN A 2 -11.15 -32.17 -20.56
CA GLN A 2 -11.49 -31.75 -19.17
C GLN A 2 -10.28 -31.40 -18.28
N ILE A 3 -9.15 -32.08 -18.39
CA ILE A 3 -7.97 -31.88 -17.53
C ILE A 3 -7.31 -30.51 -17.79
N LEU A 4 -7.27 -30.05 -19.03
CA LEU A 4 -6.77 -28.71 -19.39
C LEU A 4 -7.67 -27.59 -18.83
N SER A 5 -8.99 -27.82 -18.78
CA SER A 5 -9.95 -26.86 -18.21
C SER A 5 -9.78 -26.69 -16.70
N ILE A 6 -9.46 -27.75 -15.96
CA ILE A 6 -9.26 -27.72 -14.51
C ILE A 6 -7.91 -27.04 -14.16
N LYS A 7 -6.86 -27.30 -14.94
CA LYS A 7 -5.54 -26.68 -14.74
C LYS A 7 -5.60 -25.15 -14.97
N ASN A 8 -6.30 -24.72 -15.99
CA ASN A 8 -6.49 -23.29 -16.27
C ASN A 8 -7.33 -22.61 -15.17
N ARG A 9 -8.36 -23.28 -14.63
CA ARG A 9 -9.19 -22.74 -13.55
C ARG A 9 -8.40 -22.42 -12.28
N LYS A 10 -7.52 -23.33 -11.82
CA LYS A 10 -6.67 -23.08 -10.64
C LYS A 10 -5.71 -21.90 -10.86
N SER A 11 -5.11 -21.84 -12.04
CA SER A 11 -4.20 -20.76 -12.40
C SER A 11 -4.92 -19.40 -12.52
N ASP A 12 -6.19 -19.37 -12.97
CA ASP A 12 -6.99 -18.15 -13.02
C ASP A 12 -7.36 -17.66 -11.62
N ILE A 13 -7.73 -18.56 -10.72
CA ILE A 13 -8.01 -18.23 -9.31
C ILE A 13 -6.75 -17.67 -8.64
N PHE A 14 -5.61 -18.33 -8.83
CA PHE A 14 -4.34 -17.85 -8.27
C PHE A 14 -3.98 -16.46 -8.78
N LEU A 15 -4.08 -16.22 -10.08
CA LEU A 15 -3.82 -14.90 -10.66
C LEU A 15 -4.80 -13.84 -10.14
N ALA A 16 -6.09 -14.20 -10.00
CA ALA A 16 -7.09 -13.29 -9.48
C ALA A 16 -6.80 -12.90 -8.02
N LEU A 17 -6.44 -13.86 -7.16
CA LEU A 17 -6.03 -13.59 -5.78
C LEU A 17 -4.77 -12.72 -5.72
N LEU A 18 -3.77 -13.01 -6.55
CA LEU A 18 -2.54 -12.23 -6.62
C LEU A 18 -2.80 -10.77 -7.04
N LEU A 19 -3.65 -10.57 -8.05
CA LEU A 19 -4.06 -9.24 -8.49
C LEU A 19 -4.85 -8.49 -7.40
N THR A 20 -5.71 -9.19 -6.66
CA THR A 20 -6.45 -8.61 -5.55
C THR A 20 -5.51 -8.13 -4.45
N VAL A 21 -4.53 -8.96 -4.06
CA VAL A 21 -3.49 -8.58 -3.10
C VAL A 21 -2.70 -7.38 -3.58
N PHE A 22 -2.32 -7.36 -4.87
CA PHE A 22 -1.63 -6.22 -5.47
C PHE A 22 -2.46 -4.95 -5.41
N ILE A 23 -3.73 -4.99 -5.81
CA ILE A 23 -4.61 -3.81 -5.82
C ILE A 23 -4.79 -3.25 -4.40
N ILE A 24 -5.03 -4.11 -3.41
CA ILE A 24 -5.20 -3.69 -2.02
C ILE A 24 -3.91 -3.08 -1.48
N SER A 25 -2.76 -3.75 -1.64
CA SER A 25 -1.48 -3.24 -1.16
C SER A 25 -1.07 -1.96 -1.88
N LEU A 26 -1.35 -1.84 -3.17
CA LEU A 26 -1.11 -0.62 -3.96
C LEU A 26 -1.97 0.55 -3.46
N ALA A 27 -3.25 0.31 -3.18
CA ALA A 27 -4.15 1.32 -2.63
C ALA A 27 -3.62 1.85 -1.28
N VAL A 28 -3.17 0.97 -0.39
CA VAL A 28 -2.57 1.37 0.89
C VAL A 28 -1.28 2.17 0.67
N VAL A 29 -0.38 1.72 -0.20
CA VAL A 29 0.87 2.43 -0.50
C VAL A 29 0.58 3.83 -1.05
N ILE A 30 -0.33 3.94 -2.03
CA ILE A 30 -0.70 5.25 -2.59
C ILE A 30 -1.28 6.16 -1.50
N THR A 31 -2.21 5.68 -0.69
CA THR A 31 -2.85 6.50 0.36
C THR A 31 -1.84 7.00 1.38
N VAL A 32 -0.91 6.15 1.83
CA VAL A 32 0.10 6.52 2.84
C VAL A 32 1.14 7.50 2.29
N PHE A 33 1.60 7.31 1.06
CA PHE A 33 2.67 8.12 0.49
C PHE A 33 2.19 9.32 -0.35
N PHE A 34 0.88 9.47 -0.54
CA PHE A 34 0.31 10.62 -1.25
C PHE A 34 0.16 11.82 -0.33
N LYS A 35 1.27 12.50 -0.04
CA LYS A 35 1.34 13.66 0.85
C LYS A 35 0.30 14.76 0.59
N PRO A 36 -0.09 15.08 -0.66
CA PRO A 36 -1.10 16.10 -0.91
C PRO A 36 -2.43 15.84 -0.22
N LEU A 37 -2.80 14.58 0.01
CA LEU A 37 -4.01 14.24 0.76
C LEU A 37 -3.96 14.78 2.19
N TYR A 38 -2.88 14.51 2.91
CA TYR A 38 -2.71 15.01 4.28
C TYR A 38 -2.57 16.54 4.34
N TYR A 39 -1.90 17.14 3.35
CA TYR A 39 -1.78 18.60 3.29
C TYR A 39 -3.15 19.26 3.12
N PHE A 40 -4.02 18.67 2.31
CA PHE A 40 -5.41 19.09 2.21
C PHE A 40 -6.16 18.93 3.54
N ASP A 41 -5.95 17.81 4.25
CA ASP A 41 -6.59 17.53 5.53
C ASP A 41 -6.15 18.54 6.63
N ILE A 42 -4.91 19.04 6.61
CA ILE A 42 -4.44 20.05 7.56
C ILE A 42 -5.35 21.29 7.52
N ASP A 43 -5.66 21.76 6.32
CA ASP A 43 -6.49 22.95 6.12
C ASP A 43 -7.98 22.61 6.33
N TYR A 44 -8.46 21.50 5.77
CA TYR A 44 -9.87 21.08 5.84
C TYR A 44 -10.34 20.75 7.26
N LEU A 45 -9.50 20.12 8.07
CA LEU A 45 -9.81 19.72 9.45
C LEU A 45 -9.35 20.77 10.48
N HIS A 46 -8.86 21.94 10.06
CA HIS A 46 -8.38 23.00 10.93
C HIS A 46 -7.35 22.51 11.97
N ILE A 47 -6.44 21.62 11.56
CA ILE A 47 -5.47 20.96 12.47
C ILE A 47 -4.56 22.00 13.13
N SER A 48 -4.13 23.03 12.40
CA SER A 48 -3.30 24.10 12.93
C SER A 48 -3.99 24.86 14.06
N GLU A 49 -5.28 25.19 13.88
CA GLU A 49 -6.08 25.90 14.89
C GLU A 49 -6.29 25.03 16.15
N THR A 50 -6.58 23.73 15.96
CA THR A 50 -6.85 22.79 17.04
C THR A 50 -5.60 22.48 17.87
N THR A 51 -4.43 22.42 17.22
CA THR A 51 -3.17 22.04 17.87
C THR A 51 -2.35 23.24 18.35
N GLY A 52 -2.61 24.43 17.82
CA GLY A 52 -1.80 25.64 18.03
C GLY A 52 -0.45 25.60 17.32
N LEU A 53 -0.20 24.62 16.44
CA LEU A 53 1.02 24.50 15.68
C LEU A 53 0.89 25.18 14.30
N SER A 54 1.99 25.74 13.80
CA SER A 54 1.99 26.27 12.44
C SER A 54 1.87 25.14 11.40
N VAL A 55 1.26 25.47 10.27
CA VAL A 55 1.11 24.50 9.14
C VAL A 55 2.47 23.95 8.69
N ASP A 56 3.52 24.77 8.73
CA ASP A 56 4.86 24.37 8.32
C ASP A 56 5.46 23.34 9.28
N VAL A 57 5.28 23.51 10.60
CA VAL A 57 5.69 22.52 11.61
C VAL A 57 4.97 21.20 11.42
N ILE A 58 3.65 21.24 11.20
CA ILE A 58 2.84 20.04 10.96
C ILE A 58 3.32 19.29 9.72
N ARG A 59 3.47 20.00 8.57
CA ARG A 59 3.95 19.42 7.32
C ARG A 59 5.35 18.85 7.43
N HIS A 60 6.28 19.58 8.07
CA HIS A 60 7.66 19.15 8.22
C HIS A 60 7.76 17.83 8.99
N ASN A 61 7.09 17.72 10.14
CA ASN A 61 7.09 16.48 10.93
C ASN A 61 6.40 15.33 10.20
N TYR A 62 5.29 15.58 9.50
CA TYR A 62 4.63 14.60 8.67
C TYR A 62 5.55 14.08 7.55
N ASP A 63 6.27 14.96 6.88
CA ASP A 63 7.20 14.59 5.82
C ASP A 63 8.32 13.69 6.31
N VAL A 64 8.88 13.99 7.48
CA VAL A 64 9.90 13.15 8.13
C VAL A 64 9.30 11.79 8.48
N LEU A 65 8.08 11.77 9.03
CA LEU A 65 7.39 10.52 9.38
C LEU A 65 7.13 9.65 8.16
N ILE A 66 6.62 10.21 7.05
CA ILE A 66 6.35 9.46 5.82
C ILE A 66 7.65 8.97 5.17
N GLN A 67 8.69 9.79 5.18
CA GLN A 67 10.00 9.36 4.70
C GLN A 67 10.55 8.18 5.51
N TYR A 68 10.39 8.22 6.85
CA TYR A 68 10.78 7.11 7.73
C TYR A 68 10.04 5.81 7.41
N GLN A 69 8.76 5.86 7.03
CA GLN A 69 7.94 4.69 6.67
C GLN A 69 8.33 4.04 5.33
N SER A 70 9.20 4.69 4.55
CA SER A 70 9.65 4.15 3.27
C SER A 70 10.57 2.94 3.46
N LEU A 71 10.38 1.91 2.64
CA LEU A 71 11.24 0.71 2.54
C LEU A 71 12.72 1.08 2.30
N PHE A 72 12.98 2.20 1.64
CA PHE A 72 14.34 2.64 1.28
C PHE A 72 15.02 3.46 2.37
N TYR A 73 14.32 3.84 3.43
CA TYR A 73 14.89 4.64 4.50
C TYR A 73 15.62 3.74 5.53
N GLN A 74 16.91 4.04 5.74
CA GLN A 74 17.80 3.34 6.68
C GLN A 74 18.19 4.30 7.81
N GLY A 75 17.43 4.36 8.88
CA GLY A 75 17.73 5.25 10.00
C GLY A 75 16.68 5.20 11.10
N THR A 76 16.92 5.94 12.17
CA THR A 76 15.97 6.11 13.27
C THR A 76 15.02 7.27 12.98
N LEU A 77 13.79 7.18 13.49
CA LEU A 77 12.87 8.30 13.42
C LEU A 77 13.30 9.39 14.39
N ASN A 78 13.50 10.60 13.88
CA ASN A 78 13.74 11.78 14.67
C ASN A 78 12.83 12.90 14.17
N LEU A 79 11.78 13.20 14.93
CA LEU A 79 10.86 14.29 14.61
C LEU A 79 11.51 15.61 15.00
N PRO A 80 11.60 16.61 14.07
CA PRO A 80 12.37 17.83 14.34
C PRO A 80 11.79 18.69 15.46
N ASP A 81 10.47 18.72 15.61
CA ASP A 81 9.79 19.61 16.53
C ASP A 81 9.13 18.88 17.71
N PHE A 82 9.22 17.55 17.78
CA PHE A 82 8.58 16.77 18.83
C PHE A 82 9.57 15.86 19.57
N VAL A 83 9.52 15.90 20.88
CA VAL A 83 10.25 14.94 21.72
C VAL A 83 9.48 13.62 21.74
N MET A 84 10.15 12.55 21.35
CA MET A 84 9.54 11.24 21.27
C MET A 84 9.84 10.41 22.52
N SER A 85 8.77 9.83 23.12
CA SER A 85 8.91 8.87 24.21
C SER A 85 9.46 7.52 23.71
N ASN A 86 10.01 6.71 24.62
CA ASN A 86 10.46 5.36 24.25
C ASN A 86 9.33 4.48 23.70
N SER A 87 8.13 4.56 24.28
CA SER A 87 6.96 3.81 23.77
C SER A 87 6.53 4.29 22.38
N GLY A 88 6.57 5.61 22.13
CA GLY A 88 6.31 6.18 20.82
C GLY A 88 7.30 5.69 19.76
N ARG A 89 8.60 5.61 20.12
CA ARG A 89 9.62 5.07 19.22
C ARG A 89 9.35 3.62 18.85
N ILE A 90 9.09 2.77 19.84
CA ILE A 90 8.78 1.36 19.63
C ILE A 90 7.54 1.22 18.72
N HIS A 91 6.49 2.00 19.00
CA HIS A 91 5.28 2.00 18.18
C HIS A 91 5.57 2.33 16.70
N PHE A 92 6.33 3.40 16.44
CA PHE A 92 6.66 3.77 15.05
C PHE A 92 7.59 2.76 14.37
N GLU A 93 8.46 2.07 15.09
CA GLU A 93 9.26 0.96 14.56
C GLU A 93 8.39 -0.24 14.16
N GLU A 94 7.38 -0.58 14.96
CA GLU A 94 6.41 -1.64 14.64
C GLU A 94 5.56 -1.27 13.42
N VAL A 95 5.05 -0.03 13.38
CA VAL A 95 4.30 0.50 12.24
C VAL A 95 5.14 0.49 10.96
N LYS A 96 6.40 0.90 11.04
CA LYS A 96 7.33 0.83 9.91
C LYS A 96 7.45 -0.59 9.34
N ARG A 97 7.62 -1.61 10.19
CA ARG A 97 7.69 -3.00 9.74
C ARG A 97 6.44 -3.44 8.98
N ILE A 98 5.26 -3.01 9.43
CA ILE A 98 4.01 -3.30 8.75
C ILE A 98 4.00 -2.66 7.35
N PHE A 99 4.37 -1.38 7.24
CA PHE A 99 4.42 -0.71 5.94
C PHE A 99 5.51 -1.26 5.02
N GLU A 100 6.66 -1.66 5.54
CA GLU A 100 7.68 -2.35 4.75
C GLU A 100 7.16 -3.66 4.15
N ILE A 101 6.45 -4.48 4.94
CA ILE A 101 5.82 -5.72 4.46
C ILE A 101 4.79 -5.42 3.37
N ILE A 102 3.96 -4.38 3.55
CA ILE A 102 2.96 -3.99 2.56
C ILE A 102 3.63 -3.53 1.25
N GLN A 103 4.68 -2.71 1.32
CA GLN A 103 5.44 -2.25 0.15
C GLN A 103 6.10 -3.42 -0.59
N ILE A 104 6.74 -4.35 0.13
CA ILE A 104 7.33 -5.56 -0.46
C ILE A 104 6.25 -6.42 -1.11
N THR A 105 5.11 -6.62 -0.43
CA THR A 105 3.97 -7.38 -0.95
C THR A 105 3.43 -6.75 -2.23
N CYS A 106 3.27 -5.43 -2.25
CA CYS A 106 2.86 -4.67 -3.42
C CYS A 106 3.81 -4.89 -4.59
N PHE A 107 5.12 -4.75 -4.36
CA PHE A 107 6.14 -4.90 -5.40
C PHE A 107 6.17 -6.32 -5.97
N VAL A 108 6.23 -7.34 -5.10
CA VAL A 108 6.32 -8.76 -5.50
C VAL A 108 5.05 -9.21 -6.21
N SER A 109 3.87 -8.91 -5.64
CA SER A 109 2.60 -9.29 -6.25
C SER A 109 2.34 -8.53 -7.56
N GLY A 110 2.75 -7.27 -7.65
CA GLY A 110 2.63 -6.47 -8.86
C GLY A 110 3.51 -7.00 -10.00
N LEU A 111 4.79 -7.27 -9.73
CA LEU A 111 5.71 -7.82 -10.72
C LEU A 111 5.22 -9.18 -11.25
N TRP A 112 4.82 -10.07 -10.34
CA TRP A 112 4.34 -11.40 -10.72
C TRP A 112 3.02 -11.33 -11.49
N SER A 113 2.11 -10.47 -11.05
CA SER A 113 0.84 -10.22 -11.76
C SER A 113 1.09 -9.71 -13.17
N LEU A 114 2.01 -8.77 -13.36
CA LEU A 114 2.36 -8.23 -14.68
C LEU A 114 2.82 -9.32 -15.63
N ILE A 115 3.71 -10.20 -15.18
CA ILE A 115 4.22 -11.33 -15.98
C ILE A 115 3.08 -12.28 -16.35
N MET A 116 2.22 -12.66 -15.39
CA MET A 116 1.12 -13.59 -15.64
C MET A 116 0.05 -12.98 -16.53
N VAL A 117 -0.34 -11.74 -16.31
CA VAL A 117 -1.31 -11.00 -17.14
C VAL A 117 -0.81 -10.90 -18.58
N TYR A 118 0.45 -10.51 -18.77
CA TYR A 118 1.03 -10.44 -20.12
C TYR A 118 0.93 -11.79 -20.88
N ARG A 119 1.23 -12.91 -20.19
CA ARG A 119 1.09 -14.26 -20.77
C ARG A 119 -0.35 -14.59 -21.13
N ARG A 120 -1.32 -14.24 -20.25
CA ARG A 120 -2.75 -14.49 -20.46
C ARG A 120 -3.33 -13.66 -21.60
N LEU A 121 -2.96 -12.39 -21.69
CA LEU A 121 -3.38 -11.51 -22.78
C LEU A 121 -2.89 -12.01 -24.14
N LYS A 122 -1.65 -12.52 -24.22
CA LYS A 122 -1.15 -13.18 -25.44
C LYS A 122 -1.97 -14.41 -25.85
N GLN A 123 -2.51 -15.15 -24.87
CA GLN A 123 -3.34 -16.33 -25.09
C GLN A 123 -4.83 -15.99 -25.31
N LYS A 124 -5.20 -14.68 -25.24
CA LYS A 124 -6.58 -14.18 -25.32
C LYS A 124 -7.50 -14.78 -24.24
N GLU A 125 -6.95 -15.10 -23.07
CA GLU A 125 -7.68 -15.63 -21.93
C GLU A 125 -7.98 -14.52 -20.92
N TYR A 126 -9.24 -14.11 -20.79
CA TYR A 126 -9.67 -12.95 -19.96
C TYR A 126 -10.45 -13.35 -18.70
N ARG A 127 -10.61 -14.64 -18.43
CA ARG A 127 -11.42 -15.14 -17.32
C ARG A 127 -10.97 -14.65 -15.95
N PHE A 128 -9.66 -14.47 -15.77
CA PHE A 128 -9.08 -13.98 -14.52
C PHE A 128 -9.56 -12.57 -14.15
N LEU A 129 -9.86 -11.69 -15.11
CA LEU A 129 -10.35 -10.33 -14.85
C LEU A 129 -11.69 -10.35 -14.09
N ARG A 130 -12.61 -11.22 -14.49
CA ARG A 130 -13.88 -11.39 -13.80
C ARG A 130 -13.70 -11.90 -12.37
N LEU A 131 -12.80 -12.85 -12.17
CA LEU A 131 -12.49 -13.37 -10.83
C LEU A 131 -11.83 -12.31 -9.94
N THR A 132 -10.91 -11.52 -10.49
CA THR A 132 -10.27 -10.42 -9.75
C THR A 132 -11.31 -9.39 -9.28
N SER A 133 -12.25 -9.00 -10.14
CA SER A 133 -13.29 -8.04 -9.76
C SER A 133 -14.18 -8.58 -8.63
N LEU A 134 -14.54 -9.86 -8.66
CA LEU A 134 -15.32 -10.49 -7.61
C LEU A 134 -14.57 -10.51 -6.27
N PHE A 135 -13.29 -10.86 -6.27
CA PHE A 135 -12.49 -10.88 -5.04
C PHE A 135 -12.20 -9.47 -4.50
N ALA A 136 -11.93 -8.51 -5.38
CA ALA A 136 -11.65 -7.12 -4.97
C ALA A 136 -12.88 -6.42 -4.34
N ILE A 137 -14.10 -6.77 -4.79
CA ILE A 137 -15.34 -6.21 -4.25
C ILE A 137 -15.83 -7.01 -3.02
N GLY A 138 -15.23 -8.17 -2.73
CA GLY A 138 -15.63 -9.03 -1.61
C GLY A 138 -16.99 -9.72 -1.81
N ILE A 139 -17.43 -9.87 -3.05
CA ILE A 139 -18.63 -10.65 -3.39
C ILE A 139 -18.20 -12.10 -3.66
N PRO A 140 -18.66 -13.07 -2.85
CA PRO A 140 -18.33 -14.49 -3.04
C PRO A 140 -18.89 -15.09 -4.33
#